data_9c00e0f7eea7679defc9a5fa366c1724
#
_entry.id   9c00e0f7eea7679defc9a5fa366c1724
#
_cell.length_a   1.000
_cell.length_b   1.000
_cell.length_c   1.000
_cell.angle_alpha   90.00
_cell.angle_beta   90.00
_cell.angle_gamma   90.00
#
_symmetry.space_group_name_H-M   'P 1'
#
loop_
_entity.id
_entity.type
_entity.pdbx_description
1 polymer ?
#
loop_
_entity_poly.entity_id
_entity_poly.type
_entity_poly.pdbx_seq_one_letter_code
_entity_poly.pdbx_strand_id
1 'polypeptide(L)'
;MISVIIPTYNGLDMLRKSLPTWFAQTLPTEEYEIIVVDNRSVDDTRQYVESLLPEHKNLIYLYEPKPGATNARHAGARKAKSEYLVFADNDGLFNPECLAEILKVYYANKKCVAVACRIEILWDVVEPDWIAPYKNLLGQLNYGDEIRYDNHNRFYLNGGLMSVRKDVFERLGGFNPDLIGPYLIGDGDLGFVNKLHAEHALIGWAPNAQMQHMQLVAKHGSKHGIALHCYNNGIADSYALYRKQQFRMNSTMWKFLIVQMMIVLKQYVQCMFHPRDLKRHFALQQHKGNVRFFGLLMKPELRREIRQFDVYNIV
;
A
#
# COMPACT_ATOMS: atom_id res chain seq x y z
N MET A 1 15.44 -11.15 -14.06
CA MET A 1 15.40 -11.47 -12.62
C MET A 1 14.46 -10.51 -11.93
N ILE A 2 13.73 -10.95 -10.91
CA ILE A 2 12.70 -10.20 -10.19
C ILE A 2 12.89 -10.37 -8.68
N SER A 3 12.72 -9.32 -7.86
CA SER A 3 12.85 -9.39 -6.40
C SER A 3 11.50 -9.14 -5.74
N VAL A 4 11.00 -10.11 -4.99
CA VAL A 4 9.78 -10.01 -4.19
C VAL A 4 10.14 -9.47 -2.81
N ILE A 5 9.49 -8.40 -2.36
CA ILE A 5 9.74 -7.70 -1.11
C ILE A 5 8.50 -7.79 -0.25
N ILE A 6 8.60 -8.47 0.89
CA ILE A 6 7.49 -8.77 1.80
C ILE A 6 7.78 -8.13 3.15
N PRO A 7 7.22 -6.95 3.46
CA PRO A 7 7.31 -6.38 4.80
C PRO A 7 6.43 -7.20 5.77
N THR A 8 6.91 -7.41 6.98
CA THR A 8 6.13 -8.08 8.03
C THR A 8 6.38 -7.45 9.39
N TYR A 9 5.34 -7.41 10.22
CA TYR A 9 5.39 -6.97 11.62
C TYR A 9 4.37 -7.75 12.44
N ASN A 10 4.84 -8.62 13.35
CA ASN A 10 3.98 -9.49 14.16
C ASN A 10 2.95 -10.24 13.30
N GLY A 11 3.38 -10.73 12.14
CA GLY A 11 2.52 -11.29 11.10
C GLY A 11 2.75 -12.76 10.82
N LEU A 12 3.28 -13.52 11.80
CA LEU A 12 3.68 -14.91 11.63
C LEU A 12 2.59 -15.79 11.02
N ASP A 13 1.35 -15.69 11.54
CA ASP A 13 0.23 -16.54 11.09
C ASP A 13 -0.14 -16.29 9.62
N MET A 14 -0.07 -15.04 9.18
CA MET A 14 -0.31 -14.68 7.79
C MET A 14 0.86 -15.09 6.92
N LEU A 15 2.09 -14.83 7.36
CA LEU A 15 3.29 -15.16 6.63
C LEU A 15 3.44 -16.68 6.41
N ARG A 16 3.02 -17.51 7.37
CA ARG A 16 2.97 -18.98 7.22
C ARG A 16 2.06 -19.43 6.08
N LYS A 17 1.01 -18.67 5.77
CA LYS A 17 0.10 -18.96 4.66
C LYS A 17 0.60 -18.39 3.34
N SER A 18 1.15 -17.17 3.40
CA SER A 18 1.58 -16.39 2.24
C SER A 18 2.87 -16.93 1.63
N LEU A 19 3.91 -17.15 2.45
CA LEU A 19 5.25 -17.45 1.98
C LEU A 19 5.34 -18.74 1.11
N PRO A 20 4.62 -19.84 1.43
CA PRO A 20 4.59 -21.01 0.56
C PRO A 20 4.11 -20.75 -0.86
N THR A 21 3.22 -19.76 -1.07
CA THR A 21 2.74 -19.41 -2.42
C THR A 21 3.83 -18.77 -3.28
N TRP A 22 4.83 -18.14 -2.67
CA TRP A 22 6.00 -17.61 -3.35
C TRP A 22 7.04 -18.70 -3.69
N PHE A 23 7.09 -19.79 -2.93
CA PHE A 23 7.91 -20.95 -3.29
C PHE A 23 7.29 -21.79 -4.41
N ALA A 24 5.99 -21.68 -4.62
CA ALA A 24 5.24 -22.39 -5.66
C ALA A 24 5.15 -21.65 -7.00
N GLN A 25 5.95 -20.60 -7.22
CA GLN A 25 5.95 -19.88 -8.50
C GLN A 25 6.47 -20.74 -9.64
N THR A 26 5.88 -20.58 -10.83
CA THR A 26 6.29 -21.30 -12.05
C THR A 26 7.59 -20.78 -12.64
N LEU A 27 8.04 -19.58 -12.23
CA LEU A 27 9.33 -19.03 -12.62
C LEU A 27 10.46 -19.85 -11.97
N PRO A 28 11.56 -20.18 -12.68
CA PRO A 28 12.72 -20.86 -12.08
C PRO A 28 13.26 -20.10 -10.87
N THR A 29 13.65 -20.83 -9.82
CA THR A 29 14.10 -20.25 -8.54
C THR A 29 15.32 -19.34 -8.67
N GLU A 30 16.12 -19.54 -9.73
CA GLU A 30 17.28 -18.72 -10.07
C GLU A 30 16.92 -17.38 -10.69
N GLU A 31 15.66 -17.22 -11.14
CA GLU A 31 15.19 -16.01 -11.80
C GLU A 31 14.48 -15.04 -10.84
N TYR A 32 14.26 -15.42 -9.57
CA TYR A 32 13.69 -14.55 -8.57
C TYR A 32 14.30 -14.75 -7.18
N GLU A 33 14.22 -13.71 -6.37
CA GLU A 33 14.54 -13.75 -4.95
C GLU A 33 13.36 -13.26 -4.11
N ILE A 34 13.24 -13.76 -2.89
CA ILE A 34 12.20 -13.40 -1.92
C ILE A 34 12.90 -12.75 -0.73
N ILE A 35 12.58 -11.50 -0.44
CA ILE A 35 13.16 -10.73 0.66
C ILE A 35 12.06 -10.48 1.68
N VAL A 36 12.04 -11.26 2.75
CA VAL A 36 11.17 -11.01 3.90
C VAL A 36 11.84 -9.99 4.79
N VAL A 37 11.18 -8.84 4.95
CA VAL A 37 11.69 -7.74 5.76
C VAL A 37 10.92 -7.66 7.07
N ASP A 38 11.53 -8.13 8.13
CA ASP A 38 10.98 -8.09 9.48
C ASP A 38 11.13 -6.68 10.07
N ASN A 39 10.02 -6.00 10.26
CA ASN A 39 9.97 -4.65 10.81
C ASN A 39 9.72 -4.66 12.31
N ARG A 40 10.68 -5.23 13.08
CA ARG A 40 10.66 -5.26 14.55
C ARG A 40 9.60 -6.22 15.14
N SER A 41 9.34 -7.35 14.53
CA SER A 41 8.46 -8.36 15.13
C SER A 41 8.98 -8.83 16.49
N VAL A 42 8.06 -9.10 17.39
CA VAL A 42 8.32 -9.65 18.73
C VAL A 42 7.73 -11.07 18.91
N ASP A 43 7.05 -11.55 17.86
CA ASP A 43 6.60 -12.93 17.71
C ASP A 43 7.70 -13.82 17.08
N ASP A 44 7.42 -15.07 16.81
CA ASP A 44 8.37 -16.03 16.24
C ASP A 44 8.58 -15.87 14.71
N THR A 45 8.27 -14.67 14.13
CA THR A 45 8.46 -14.38 12.69
C THR A 45 9.89 -14.66 12.25
N ARG A 46 10.90 -14.16 13.01
CA ARG A 46 12.31 -14.35 12.67
C ARG A 46 12.68 -15.83 12.64
N GLN A 47 12.36 -16.58 13.72
CA GLN A 47 12.68 -18.00 13.84
C GLN A 47 12.06 -18.81 12.70
N TYR A 48 10.81 -18.49 12.35
CA TYR A 48 10.13 -19.14 11.24
C TYR A 48 10.82 -18.90 9.90
N VAL A 49 11.14 -17.66 9.55
CA VAL A 49 11.79 -17.36 8.26
C VAL A 49 13.21 -17.96 8.21
N GLU A 50 13.99 -17.83 9.30
CA GLU A 50 15.34 -18.41 9.38
C GLU A 50 15.33 -19.94 9.24
N SER A 51 14.28 -20.63 9.74
CA SER A 51 14.15 -22.08 9.60
C SER A 51 13.96 -22.56 8.14
N LEU A 52 13.48 -21.68 7.25
CA LEU A 52 13.25 -22.00 5.83
C LEU A 52 14.48 -21.75 4.93
N LEU A 53 15.46 -20.98 5.39
CA LEU A 53 16.66 -20.61 4.59
C LEU A 53 17.48 -21.81 4.07
N PRO A 54 17.61 -22.94 4.80
CA PRO A 54 18.35 -24.08 4.29
C PRO A 54 17.73 -24.71 3.03
N GLU A 55 16.41 -24.72 2.94
CA GLU A 55 15.65 -25.36 1.85
C GLU A 55 15.41 -24.39 0.67
N HIS A 56 15.28 -23.08 0.93
CA HIS A 56 14.95 -22.06 -0.07
C HIS A 56 16.11 -21.08 -0.26
N LYS A 57 17.03 -21.39 -1.20
CA LYS A 57 18.26 -20.59 -1.45
C LYS A 57 18.00 -19.20 -2.00
N ASN A 58 16.82 -18.96 -2.58
CA ASN A 58 16.35 -17.66 -3.06
C ASN A 58 15.59 -16.85 -2.01
N LEU A 59 15.45 -17.37 -0.75
CA LEU A 59 14.86 -16.64 0.38
C LEU A 59 15.94 -15.85 1.13
N ILE A 60 15.61 -14.61 1.50
CA ILE A 60 16.47 -13.72 2.27
C ILE A 60 15.67 -13.17 3.44
N TYR A 61 16.19 -13.29 4.66
CA TYR A 61 15.69 -12.58 5.84
C TYR A 61 16.43 -11.25 6.00
N LEU A 62 15.69 -10.18 6.23
CA LEU A 62 16.24 -8.84 6.51
C LEU A 62 15.52 -8.24 7.71
N TYR A 63 16.25 -7.65 8.65
CA TYR A 63 15.69 -6.90 9.77
C TYR A 63 15.74 -5.40 9.53
N GLU A 64 14.60 -4.70 9.67
CA GLU A 64 14.53 -3.24 9.57
C GLU A 64 14.10 -2.63 10.91
N PRO A 65 15.01 -1.93 11.62
CA PRO A 65 14.73 -1.37 12.96
C PRO A 65 13.82 -0.15 12.92
N LYS A 66 13.71 0.55 11.78
CA LYS A 66 12.87 1.74 11.67
C LYS A 66 11.42 1.34 11.42
N PRO A 67 10.47 1.71 12.32
CA PRO A 67 9.09 1.28 12.18
C PRO A 67 8.40 1.88 10.95
N GLY A 68 7.48 1.12 10.34
CA GLY A 68 6.67 1.51 9.19
C GLY A 68 6.87 0.58 8.01
N ALA A 69 5.76 0.19 7.37
CA ALA A 69 5.80 -0.74 6.23
C ALA A 69 6.61 -0.16 5.05
N THR A 70 6.55 1.16 4.83
CA THR A 70 7.33 1.82 3.79
C THR A 70 8.83 1.77 4.08
N ASN A 71 9.27 1.88 5.34
CA ASN A 71 10.68 1.70 5.70
C ASN A 71 11.15 0.26 5.41
N ALA A 72 10.33 -0.73 5.75
CA ALA A 72 10.64 -2.13 5.44
C ALA A 72 10.70 -2.37 3.92
N ARG A 73 9.73 -1.87 3.14
CA ARG A 73 9.75 -1.96 1.68
C ARG A 73 11.00 -1.31 1.07
N HIS A 74 11.42 -0.16 1.59
CA HIS A 74 12.65 0.51 1.17
C HIS A 74 13.92 -0.30 1.51
N ALA A 75 13.98 -0.89 2.70
CA ALA A 75 15.11 -1.76 3.07
C ALA A 75 15.20 -2.96 2.14
N GLY A 76 14.06 -3.59 1.81
CA GLY A 76 13.98 -4.65 0.82
C GLY A 76 14.44 -4.20 -0.58
N ALA A 77 13.98 -3.04 -1.04
CA ALA A 77 14.36 -2.48 -2.35
C ALA A 77 15.86 -2.21 -2.47
N ARG A 78 16.48 -1.70 -1.39
CA ARG A 78 17.96 -1.54 -1.34
C ARG A 78 18.70 -2.87 -1.42
N LYS A 79 18.16 -3.91 -0.75
CA LYS A 79 18.77 -5.26 -0.73
C LYS A 79 18.59 -5.99 -2.06
N ALA A 80 17.51 -5.72 -2.78
CA ALA A 80 17.14 -6.35 -4.04
C ALA A 80 18.23 -6.19 -5.11
N LYS A 81 18.52 -7.28 -5.84
CA LYS A 81 19.51 -7.32 -6.89
C LYS A 81 18.93 -7.20 -8.29
N SER A 82 17.60 -7.33 -8.41
CA SER A 82 16.90 -7.45 -9.68
C SER A 82 16.50 -6.11 -10.27
N GLU A 83 16.27 -6.09 -11.59
CA GLU A 83 15.76 -4.94 -12.32
C GLU A 83 14.29 -4.63 -11.95
N TYR A 84 13.50 -5.66 -11.66
CA TYR A 84 12.09 -5.53 -11.32
C TYR A 84 11.86 -5.84 -9.85
N LEU A 85 11.22 -4.89 -9.15
CA LEU A 85 10.79 -5.06 -7.77
C LEU A 85 9.31 -5.45 -7.76
N VAL A 86 8.95 -6.44 -6.97
CA VAL A 86 7.56 -6.76 -6.62
C VAL A 86 7.38 -6.49 -5.14
N PHE A 87 6.47 -5.57 -4.82
CA PHE A 87 6.04 -5.35 -3.44
C PHE A 87 4.79 -6.17 -3.21
N ALA A 88 4.79 -6.93 -2.12
CA ALA A 88 3.70 -7.82 -1.75
C ALA A 88 3.49 -7.79 -0.24
N ASP A 89 2.23 -7.74 0.21
CA ASP A 89 1.92 -7.82 1.63
C ASP A 89 1.98 -9.27 2.14
N ASN A 90 2.25 -9.44 3.42
CA ASN A 90 2.40 -10.75 4.05
C ASN A 90 1.09 -11.50 4.28
N ASP A 91 -0.05 -10.86 3.99
CA ASP A 91 -1.41 -11.42 4.12
C ASP A 91 -2.07 -11.71 2.76
N GLY A 92 -1.25 -11.87 1.71
CA GLY A 92 -1.69 -12.30 0.38
C GLY A 92 -1.39 -13.76 0.08
N LEU A 93 -2.29 -14.42 -0.67
CA LEU A 93 -2.02 -15.68 -1.37
C LEU A 93 -1.88 -15.38 -2.85
N PHE A 94 -0.80 -15.84 -3.46
CA PHE A 94 -0.43 -15.49 -4.83
C PHE A 94 -0.52 -16.71 -5.73
N ASN A 95 -1.09 -16.53 -6.93
CA ASN A 95 -1.17 -17.63 -7.88
C ASN A 95 0.23 -18.04 -8.41
N PRO A 96 0.42 -19.29 -8.84
CA PRO A 96 1.73 -19.79 -9.25
C PRO A 96 2.36 -19.05 -10.43
N GLU A 97 1.55 -18.47 -11.32
CA GLU A 97 1.99 -17.74 -12.51
C GLU A 97 2.26 -16.25 -12.23
N CYS A 98 2.08 -15.79 -11.01
CA CYS A 98 2.10 -14.36 -10.67
C CYS A 98 3.34 -13.62 -11.20
N LEU A 99 4.54 -14.14 -10.91
CA LEU A 99 5.79 -13.51 -11.35
C LEU A 99 5.99 -13.58 -12.87
N ALA A 100 5.63 -14.69 -13.49
CA ALA A 100 5.72 -14.86 -14.95
C ALA A 100 4.78 -13.89 -15.68
N GLU A 101 3.56 -13.71 -15.20
CA GLU A 101 2.58 -12.78 -15.78
C GLU A 101 2.99 -11.30 -15.59
N ILE A 102 3.64 -10.94 -14.49
CA ILE A 102 4.24 -9.62 -14.32
C ILE A 102 5.33 -9.38 -15.37
N LEU A 103 6.27 -10.32 -15.53
CA LEU A 103 7.36 -10.20 -16.50
C LEU A 103 6.85 -10.15 -17.94
N LYS A 104 5.80 -10.89 -18.27
CA LYS A 104 5.14 -10.86 -19.57
C LYS A 104 4.68 -9.46 -19.96
N VAL A 105 4.12 -8.68 -19.01
CA VAL A 105 3.71 -7.30 -19.24
C VAL A 105 4.92 -6.41 -19.56
N TYR A 106 6.03 -6.53 -18.82
CA TYR A 106 7.25 -5.77 -19.11
C TYR A 106 7.88 -6.16 -20.44
N TYR A 107 7.89 -7.45 -20.79
CA TYR A 107 8.50 -7.93 -22.04
C TYR A 107 7.66 -7.55 -23.26
N ALA A 108 6.33 -7.50 -23.14
CA ALA A 108 5.44 -7.08 -24.21
C ALA A 108 5.55 -5.57 -24.53
N ASN A 109 5.92 -4.74 -23.54
CA ASN A 109 6.16 -3.31 -23.76
C ASN A 109 7.31 -2.80 -22.88
N LYS A 110 8.48 -2.63 -23.48
CA LYS A 110 9.70 -2.17 -22.80
C LYS A 110 9.63 -0.74 -22.21
N LYS A 111 8.63 0.04 -22.61
CA LYS A 111 8.38 1.37 -22.03
C LYS A 111 7.60 1.30 -20.72
N CYS A 112 7.02 0.15 -20.39
CA CYS A 112 6.31 -0.07 -19.15
C CYS A 112 7.28 0.03 -17.97
N VAL A 113 6.96 0.86 -16.98
CA VAL A 113 7.83 1.10 -15.82
C VAL A 113 7.27 0.55 -14.52
N ALA A 114 5.97 0.28 -14.47
CA ALA A 114 5.30 -0.29 -13.31
C ALA A 114 4.13 -1.17 -13.77
N VAL A 115 3.75 -2.16 -12.97
CA VAL A 115 2.66 -3.10 -13.26
C VAL A 115 1.71 -3.16 -12.08
N ALA A 116 0.43 -2.88 -12.36
CA ALA A 116 -0.69 -3.14 -11.47
C ALA A 116 -1.13 -4.60 -11.63
N CYS A 117 -1.48 -5.24 -10.52
CA CYS A 117 -1.87 -6.64 -10.48
C CYS A 117 -3.29 -6.80 -9.93
N ARG A 118 -3.95 -7.91 -10.23
CA ARG A 118 -5.29 -8.18 -9.70
C ARG A 118 -5.23 -8.53 -8.23
N ILE A 119 -6.11 -7.89 -7.45
CA ILE A 119 -6.27 -8.17 -6.03
C ILE A 119 -7.75 -8.43 -5.75
N GLU A 120 -8.03 -9.58 -5.19
CA GLU A 120 -9.36 -10.00 -4.75
C GLU A 120 -9.36 -10.20 -3.24
N ILE A 121 -10.48 -9.88 -2.60
CA ILE A 121 -10.60 -10.05 -1.15
C ILE A 121 -10.98 -11.49 -0.85
N LEU A 122 -10.18 -12.14 -0.01
CA LEU A 122 -10.46 -13.46 0.57
C LEU A 122 -10.87 -13.29 2.03
N TRP A 123 -12.15 -13.52 2.32
CA TRP A 123 -12.66 -13.43 3.68
C TRP A 123 -12.39 -14.70 4.48
N ASP A 124 -12.14 -14.56 5.78
CA ASP A 124 -12.01 -15.67 6.74
C ASP A 124 -13.33 -16.40 6.99
N VAL A 125 -14.47 -15.71 6.80
CA VAL A 125 -15.83 -16.22 6.91
C VAL A 125 -16.71 -15.63 5.79
N VAL A 126 -18.01 -15.87 5.83
CA VAL A 126 -18.96 -15.37 4.81
C VAL A 126 -18.88 -13.84 4.69
N GLU A 127 -18.75 -13.36 3.44
CA GLU A 127 -18.71 -11.95 3.12
C GLU A 127 -20.00 -11.24 3.59
N PRO A 128 -19.91 -10.10 4.27
CA PRO A 128 -21.08 -9.33 4.65
C PRO A 128 -21.80 -8.72 3.44
N ASP A 129 -23.13 -8.86 3.33
CA ASP A 129 -23.94 -8.41 2.19
C ASP A 129 -23.79 -6.92 1.84
N TRP A 130 -23.44 -6.08 2.82
CA TRP A 130 -23.33 -4.63 2.65
C TRP A 130 -21.94 -4.18 2.18
N ILE A 131 -20.89 -5.07 2.18
CA ILE A 131 -19.48 -4.69 2.00
C ILE A 131 -19.09 -4.45 0.55
N ALA A 132 -19.80 -5.06 -0.42
CA ALA A 132 -19.43 -5.06 -1.82
C ALA A 132 -19.05 -3.68 -2.40
N PRO A 133 -19.77 -2.57 -2.11
CA PRO A 133 -19.41 -1.23 -2.61
C PRO A 133 -18.12 -0.66 -2.01
N TYR A 134 -17.56 -1.28 -0.98
CA TYR A 134 -16.42 -0.78 -0.21
C TYR A 134 -15.16 -1.64 -0.34
N LYS A 135 -15.20 -2.71 -1.12
CA LYS A 135 -14.04 -3.61 -1.31
C LYS A 135 -12.79 -2.90 -1.84
N ASN A 136 -12.97 -1.88 -2.69
CA ASN A 136 -11.85 -1.06 -3.17
C ASN A 136 -11.10 -0.35 -2.04
N LEU A 137 -11.79 0.00 -0.94
CA LEU A 137 -11.13 0.57 0.25
C LEU A 137 -10.25 -0.47 0.95
N LEU A 138 -10.52 -1.76 0.78
CA LEU A 138 -9.76 -2.87 1.34
C LEU A 138 -8.68 -3.38 0.38
N GLY A 139 -8.44 -2.67 -0.71
CA GLY A 139 -7.38 -2.98 -1.65
C GLY A 139 -7.80 -3.83 -2.86
N GLN A 140 -9.10 -4.17 -3.02
CA GLN A 140 -9.54 -4.86 -4.23
C GLN A 140 -9.23 -4.04 -5.47
N LEU A 141 -8.60 -4.69 -6.47
CA LEU A 141 -8.18 -4.04 -7.70
C LEU A 141 -8.43 -4.96 -8.90
N ASN A 142 -9.21 -4.47 -9.86
CA ASN A 142 -9.49 -5.18 -11.11
C ASN A 142 -9.77 -4.19 -12.24
N TYR A 143 -8.98 -4.27 -13.33
CA TYR A 143 -9.11 -3.47 -14.54
C TYR A 143 -9.51 -4.29 -15.76
N GLY A 144 -10.06 -5.51 -15.58
CA GLY A 144 -10.50 -6.42 -16.64
C GLY A 144 -9.53 -7.56 -16.90
N ASP A 145 -9.79 -8.34 -17.95
CA ASP A 145 -9.14 -9.64 -18.16
C ASP A 145 -8.02 -9.62 -19.22
N GLU A 146 -7.75 -8.46 -19.80
CA GLU A 146 -6.71 -8.29 -20.81
C GLU A 146 -5.54 -7.46 -20.32
N ILE A 147 -4.33 -7.76 -20.81
CA ILE A 147 -3.15 -6.90 -20.60
C ILE A 147 -3.43 -5.55 -21.23
N ARG A 148 -3.27 -4.49 -20.47
CA ARG A 148 -3.47 -3.11 -20.91
C ARG A 148 -2.33 -2.23 -20.42
N TYR A 149 -2.18 -1.09 -21.07
CA TYR A 149 -1.20 -0.06 -20.67
C TYR A 149 -1.88 1.30 -20.59
N ASP A 150 -1.49 2.08 -19.61
CA ASP A 150 -2.04 3.42 -19.40
C ASP A 150 -0.97 4.42 -18.95
N ASN A 151 -0.99 5.61 -19.53
CA ASN A 151 -0.21 6.78 -19.11
C ASN A 151 -1.08 8.03 -18.90
N HIS A 152 -2.40 7.82 -18.76
CA HIS A 152 -3.40 8.87 -18.53
C HIS A 152 -3.93 8.86 -17.08
N ASN A 153 -3.17 8.26 -16.15
CA ASN A 153 -3.46 8.25 -14.72
C ASN A 153 -4.74 7.46 -14.34
N ARG A 154 -5.13 6.47 -15.17
CA ARG A 154 -6.30 5.62 -14.89
C ARG A 154 -5.96 4.38 -14.06
N PHE A 155 -4.70 3.92 -14.11
CA PHE A 155 -4.25 2.78 -13.34
C PHE A 155 -3.59 3.23 -12.05
N TYR A 156 -4.06 2.69 -10.94
CA TYR A 156 -3.43 2.80 -9.63
C TYR A 156 -2.73 1.48 -9.31
N LEU A 157 -1.69 1.56 -8.51
CA LEU A 157 -0.98 0.42 -7.96
C LEU A 157 -1.37 0.28 -6.50
N ASN A 158 -1.42 -0.96 -6.02
CA ASN A 158 -1.68 -1.25 -4.61
C ASN A 158 -0.48 -1.96 -4.02
N GLY A 159 0.03 -1.49 -2.88
CA GLY A 159 1.21 -2.04 -2.21
C GLY A 159 1.07 -3.49 -1.77
N GLY A 160 -0.16 -4.04 -1.75
CA GLY A 160 -0.42 -5.46 -1.50
C GLY A 160 0.08 -6.38 -2.60
N LEU A 161 0.04 -5.93 -3.86
CA LEU A 161 0.70 -6.58 -5.00
C LEU A 161 0.90 -5.56 -6.12
N MET A 162 2.13 -5.12 -6.32
CA MET A 162 2.53 -4.26 -7.43
C MET A 162 3.96 -4.54 -7.85
N SER A 163 4.31 -4.19 -9.08
CA SER A 163 5.68 -4.23 -9.54
C SER A 163 6.13 -2.89 -10.10
N VAL A 164 7.43 -2.61 -9.99
CA VAL A 164 8.05 -1.40 -10.55
C VAL A 164 9.49 -1.69 -10.95
N ARG A 165 9.99 -1.03 -11.97
CA ARG A 165 11.41 -1.03 -12.31
C ARG A 165 12.20 -0.37 -11.19
N LYS A 166 13.29 -1.01 -10.76
CA LYS A 166 14.13 -0.53 -9.65
C LYS A 166 14.69 0.86 -9.90
N ASP A 167 15.21 1.13 -11.11
CA ASP A 167 15.74 2.44 -11.49
C ASP A 167 14.69 3.57 -11.39
N VAL A 168 13.44 3.29 -11.75
CA VAL A 168 12.33 4.23 -11.63
C VAL A 168 11.93 4.43 -10.18
N PHE A 169 11.86 3.34 -9.39
CA PHE A 169 11.56 3.42 -7.97
C PHE A 169 12.58 4.28 -7.22
N GLU A 170 13.87 4.06 -7.49
CA GLU A 170 14.97 4.82 -6.90
C GLU A 170 14.95 6.28 -7.35
N ARG A 171 14.84 6.55 -8.62
CA ARG A 171 14.81 7.90 -9.19
C ARG A 171 13.65 8.74 -8.63
N LEU A 172 12.48 8.14 -8.40
CA LEU A 172 11.31 8.81 -7.82
C LEU A 172 11.37 8.90 -6.29
N GLY A 173 12.43 8.39 -5.65
CA GLY A 173 12.59 8.41 -4.21
C GLY A 173 11.64 7.48 -3.45
N GLY A 174 11.20 6.39 -4.09
CA GLY A 174 10.39 5.34 -3.48
C GLY A 174 9.03 5.79 -2.93
N PHE A 175 8.52 5.06 -1.96
CA PHE A 175 7.27 5.36 -1.27
C PHE A 175 7.39 6.61 -0.38
N ASN A 176 6.31 7.32 -0.21
CA ASN A 176 6.22 8.29 0.87
C ASN A 176 6.09 7.58 2.22
N PRO A 177 6.44 8.22 3.35
CA PRO A 177 6.25 7.59 4.65
C PRO A 177 4.76 7.30 4.90
N ASP A 178 4.47 6.16 5.50
CA ASP A 178 3.15 5.78 6.02
C ASP A 178 3.02 6.15 7.50
N LEU A 179 4.10 5.96 8.25
CA LEU A 179 4.18 6.23 9.68
C LEU A 179 5.15 7.39 9.94
N ILE A 180 4.69 8.41 10.67
CA ILE A 180 5.51 9.56 11.09
C ILE A 180 5.38 9.68 12.61
N GLY A 181 6.48 9.40 13.33
CA GLY A 181 6.43 9.16 14.75
C GLY A 181 5.47 8.01 15.07
N PRO A 182 4.59 8.12 16.08
CA PRO A 182 3.61 7.10 16.42
C PRO A 182 2.31 7.19 15.58
N TYR A 183 2.24 8.05 14.56
CA TYR A 183 1.02 8.36 13.84
C TYR A 183 1.06 7.81 12.42
N LEU A 184 -0.03 7.12 12.03
CA LEU A 184 -0.30 6.79 10.63
C LEU A 184 -0.80 8.06 9.93
N ILE A 185 0.04 8.68 9.13
CA ILE A 185 -0.23 10.01 8.53
C ILE A 185 0.03 10.00 7.03
N GLY A 186 1.02 9.26 6.57
CA GLY A 186 1.50 9.34 5.20
C GLY A 186 0.57 8.68 4.18
N ASP A 187 0.91 8.90 2.92
CA ASP A 187 0.18 8.39 1.76
C ASP A 187 0.85 7.17 1.09
N GLY A 188 1.94 6.67 1.68
CA GLY A 188 2.56 5.39 1.36
C GLY A 188 2.69 5.09 -0.14
N ASP A 189 2.04 4.01 -0.56
CA ASP A 189 1.97 3.54 -1.95
C ASP A 189 1.22 4.52 -2.88
N LEU A 190 0.11 5.11 -2.42
CA LEU A 190 -0.62 6.13 -3.18
C LEU A 190 0.28 7.33 -3.51
N GLY A 191 1.13 7.74 -2.56
CA GLY A 191 2.11 8.79 -2.78
C GLY A 191 3.11 8.45 -3.89
N PHE A 192 3.53 7.18 -3.99
CA PHE A 192 4.40 6.71 -5.07
C PHE A 192 3.65 6.67 -6.41
N VAL A 193 2.42 6.19 -6.44
CA VAL A 193 1.57 6.20 -7.65
C VAL A 193 1.38 7.62 -8.17
N ASN A 194 1.15 8.59 -7.29
CA ASN A 194 1.03 10.00 -7.68
C ASN A 194 2.32 10.55 -8.32
N LYS A 195 3.51 10.07 -7.93
CA LYS A 195 4.78 10.44 -8.59
C LYS A 195 4.86 9.84 -10.00
N LEU A 196 4.46 8.58 -10.19
CA LEU A 196 4.36 7.95 -11.51
C LEU A 196 3.38 8.71 -12.42
N HIS A 197 2.22 9.06 -11.91
CA HIS A 197 1.20 9.81 -12.62
C HIS A 197 1.68 11.22 -13.03
N ALA A 198 2.44 11.90 -12.16
CA ALA A 198 2.99 13.23 -12.47
C ALA A 198 3.97 13.20 -13.64
N GLU A 199 4.63 12.07 -13.90
CA GLU A 199 5.52 11.87 -15.04
C GLU A 199 4.83 11.23 -16.26
N HIS A 200 3.52 11.02 -16.22
CA HIS A 200 2.78 10.25 -17.24
C HIS A 200 3.43 8.89 -17.54
N ALA A 201 3.94 8.24 -16.50
CA ALA A 201 4.61 6.96 -16.60
C ALA A 201 3.69 5.90 -17.19
N LEU A 202 4.22 5.04 -18.06
CA LEU A 202 3.45 3.94 -18.63
C LEU A 202 3.31 2.82 -17.61
N ILE A 203 2.09 2.62 -17.12
CA ILE A 203 1.72 1.56 -16.18
C ILE A 203 1.03 0.44 -16.94
N GLY A 204 1.48 -0.80 -16.76
CA GLY A 204 0.84 -2.00 -17.28
C GLY A 204 -0.17 -2.59 -16.30
N TRP A 205 -1.13 -3.33 -16.80
CA TRP A 205 -2.06 -4.15 -16.06
C TRP A 205 -1.81 -5.62 -16.35
N ALA A 206 -1.57 -6.42 -15.32
CA ALA A 206 -1.37 -7.87 -15.38
C ALA A 206 -2.60 -8.60 -14.79
N PRO A 207 -3.61 -8.95 -15.59
CA PRO A 207 -4.84 -9.55 -15.11
C PRO A 207 -4.66 -10.93 -14.46
N ASN A 208 -3.64 -11.66 -14.89
CA ASN A 208 -3.35 -13.01 -14.42
C ASN A 208 -2.28 -13.05 -13.31
N ALA A 209 -1.64 -11.93 -12.98
CA ALA A 209 -0.89 -11.80 -11.74
C ALA A 209 -1.87 -11.50 -10.62
N GLN A 210 -2.18 -12.48 -9.77
CA GLN A 210 -3.30 -12.42 -8.85
C GLN A 210 -2.88 -12.62 -7.40
N MET A 211 -3.48 -11.81 -6.54
CA MET A 211 -3.44 -11.91 -5.09
C MET A 211 -4.85 -12.13 -4.53
N GLN A 212 -4.99 -13.11 -3.67
CA GLN A 212 -6.12 -13.21 -2.75
C GLN A 212 -5.69 -12.57 -1.43
N HIS A 213 -6.23 -11.38 -1.13
CA HIS A 213 -5.93 -10.62 0.07
C HIS A 213 -6.75 -11.11 1.24
N MET A 214 -6.12 -11.79 2.19
CA MET A 214 -6.77 -12.38 3.36
C MET A 214 -7.28 -11.29 4.31
N GLN A 215 -8.59 -11.22 4.50
CA GLN A 215 -9.23 -10.19 5.32
C GLN A 215 -10.11 -10.82 6.39
N LEU A 216 -9.99 -10.31 7.62
CA LEU A 216 -10.84 -10.71 8.74
C LEU A 216 -12.13 -9.90 8.74
N VAL A 217 -13.28 -10.57 8.63
CA VAL A 217 -14.60 -9.89 8.67
C VAL A 217 -14.78 -9.12 9.98
N ALA A 218 -14.37 -9.70 11.11
CA ALA A 218 -14.49 -9.05 12.41
C ALA A 218 -13.72 -7.72 12.51
N LYS A 219 -12.61 -7.58 11.77
CA LYS A 219 -11.77 -6.40 11.78
C LYS A 219 -12.06 -5.50 10.58
N HIS A 220 -11.79 -5.99 9.39
CA HIS A 220 -11.79 -5.19 8.16
C HIS A 220 -13.17 -5.15 7.50
N GLY A 221 -13.96 -6.24 7.58
CA GLY A 221 -15.34 -6.34 7.10
C GLY A 221 -16.39 -5.75 8.05
N SER A 222 -15.97 -5.18 9.17
CA SER A 222 -16.90 -4.50 10.11
C SER A 222 -17.15 -3.05 9.67
N LYS A 223 -18.33 -2.51 10.03
CA LYS A 223 -18.64 -1.08 9.81
C LYS A 223 -17.64 -0.17 10.50
N HIS A 224 -17.12 -0.58 11.66
CA HIS A 224 -16.06 0.15 12.37
C HIS A 224 -14.75 0.14 11.60
N GLY A 225 -14.35 -1.02 11.06
CA GLY A 225 -13.13 -1.16 10.26
C GLY A 225 -13.14 -0.26 9.01
N ILE A 226 -14.24 -0.27 8.24
CA ILE A 226 -14.41 0.63 7.09
C ILE A 226 -14.41 2.10 7.51
N ALA A 227 -15.09 2.44 8.61
CA ALA A 227 -15.11 3.81 9.13
C ALA A 227 -13.71 4.30 9.52
N LEU A 228 -12.92 3.46 10.19
CA LEU A 228 -11.54 3.75 10.55
C LEU A 228 -10.64 3.89 9.31
N HIS A 229 -10.83 3.03 8.31
CA HIS A 229 -10.12 3.13 7.05
C HIS A 229 -10.40 4.46 6.34
N CYS A 230 -11.66 4.86 6.22
CA CYS A 230 -12.03 6.16 5.66
C CYS A 230 -11.43 7.32 6.46
N TYR A 231 -11.43 7.24 7.79
CA TYR A 231 -10.81 8.26 8.65
C TYR A 231 -9.31 8.41 8.38
N ASN A 232 -8.58 7.30 8.29
CA ASN A 232 -7.14 7.29 8.00
C ASN A 232 -6.86 7.81 6.58
N ASN A 233 -7.69 7.46 5.59
CA ASN A 233 -7.59 8.01 4.24
C ASN A 233 -7.74 9.54 4.24
N GLY A 234 -8.66 10.09 5.03
CA GLY A 234 -8.78 11.54 5.17
C GLY A 234 -7.52 12.21 5.72
N ILE A 235 -6.84 11.57 6.69
CA ILE A 235 -5.54 12.06 7.18
C ILE A 235 -4.49 12.03 6.05
N ALA A 236 -4.41 10.93 5.31
CA ALA A 236 -3.47 10.75 4.21
C ALA A 236 -3.72 11.75 3.05
N ASP A 237 -4.99 11.99 2.68
CA ASP A 237 -5.36 12.99 1.67
C ASP A 237 -4.85 14.39 2.04
N SER A 238 -5.04 14.77 3.31
CA SER A 238 -4.59 16.07 3.82
C SER A 238 -3.06 16.16 3.88
N TYR A 239 -2.38 15.08 4.23
CA TYR A 239 -0.93 14.97 4.18
C TYR A 239 -0.41 15.13 2.74
N ALA A 240 -1.00 14.42 1.78
CA ALA A 240 -0.65 14.51 0.36
C ALA A 240 -0.82 15.94 -0.17
N LEU A 241 -1.92 16.62 0.19
CA LEU A 241 -2.12 18.03 -0.15
C LEU A 241 -1.06 18.93 0.49
N TYR A 242 -0.77 18.75 1.79
CA TYR A 242 0.24 19.51 2.51
C TYR A 242 1.63 19.36 1.89
N ARG A 243 1.98 18.14 1.48
CA ARG A 243 3.20 17.81 0.76
C ARG A 243 3.25 18.52 -0.61
N LYS A 244 2.15 18.51 -1.38
CA LYS A 244 2.01 19.24 -2.64
C LYS A 244 2.18 20.77 -2.46
N GLN A 245 1.82 21.30 -1.29
CA GLN A 245 2.05 22.70 -0.91
C GLN A 245 3.44 22.93 -0.28
N GLN A 246 4.40 22.02 -0.52
CA GLN A 246 5.78 22.11 -0.01
C GLN A 246 5.84 22.28 1.52
N PHE A 247 4.98 21.56 2.23
CA PHE A 247 4.88 21.62 3.70
C PHE A 247 4.61 23.00 4.27
N ARG A 248 3.85 23.85 3.53
CA ARG A 248 3.49 25.21 3.95
C ARG A 248 1.99 25.32 4.21
N MET A 249 1.65 25.94 5.33
CA MET A 249 0.28 26.37 5.63
C MET A 249 -0.02 27.67 4.88
N ASN A 250 -0.42 27.55 3.61
CA ASN A 250 -0.78 28.66 2.74
C ASN A 250 -2.32 28.83 2.66
N SER A 251 -2.76 29.77 1.82
CA SER A 251 -4.20 30.05 1.60
C SER A 251 -4.96 28.82 1.10
N THR A 252 -4.34 27.96 0.29
CA THR A 252 -4.94 26.70 -0.20
C THR A 252 -5.22 25.75 0.95
N MET A 253 -4.28 25.56 1.86
CA MET A 253 -4.45 24.69 3.03
C MET A 253 -5.52 25.24 3.98
N TRP A 254 -5.55 26.55 4.23
CA TRP A 254 -6.58 27.15 5.08
C TRP A 254 -7.98 27.05 4.45
N LYS A 255 -8.11 27.32 3.15
CA LYS A 255 -9.38 27.14 2.42
C LYS A 255 -9.83 25.68 2.48
N PHE A 256 -8.94 24.74 2.26
CA PHE A 256 -9.26 23.33 2.36
C PHE A 256 -9.76 22.96 3.75
N LEU A 257 -9.08 23.39 4.84
CA LEU A 257 -9.52 23.15 6.20
C LEU A 257 -10.93 23.67 6.45
N ILE A 258 -11.21 24.94 6.09
CA ILE A 258 -12.53 25.56 6.28
C ILE A 258 -13.60 24.76 5.54
N VAL A 259 -13.36 24.39 4.29
CA VAL A 259 -14.30 23.57 3.50
C VAL A 259 -14.55 22.22 4.17
N GLN A 260 -13.48 21.54 4.64
CA GLN A 260 -13.65 20.26 5.33
C GLN A 260 -14.48 20.40 6.63
N MET A 261 -14.25 21.44 7.40
CA MET A 261 -15.05 21.71 8.62
C MET A 261 -16.53 21.94 8.29
N MET A 262 -16.83 22.71 7.25
CA MET A 262 -18.21 22.93 6.78
C MET A 262 -18.87 21.63 6.30
N ILE A 263 -18.13 20.78 5.58
CA ILE A 263 -18.64 19.48 5.12
C ILE A 263 -18.89 18.57 6.33
N VAL A 264 -17.99 18.52 7.30
CA VAL A 264 -18.18 17.73 8.53
C VAL A 264 -19.45 18.15 9.24
N LEU A 265 -19.68 19.45 9.43
CA LEU A 265 -20.90 19.96 10.08
C LEU A 265 -22.18 19.57 9.31
N LYS A 266 -22.17 19.82 7.99
CA LYS A 266 -23.30 19.45 7.10
C LYS A 266 -23.59 17.95 7.16
N GLN A 267 -22.56 17.12 7.02
CA GLN A 267 -22.74 15.67 7.02
C GLN A 267 -23.13 15.13 8.39
N TYR A 268 -22.65 15.74 9.47
CA TYR A 268 -23.08 15.38 10.82
C TYR A 268 -24.60 15.54 10.97
N VAL A 269 -25.12 16.69 10.57
CA VAL A 269 -26.58 16.94 10.57
C VAL A 269 -27.30 15.94 9.67
N GLN A 270 -26.80 15.67 8.47
CA GLN A 270 -27.43 14.71 7.56
C GLN A 270 -27.44 13.29 8.13
N CYS A 271 -26.38 12.85 8.81
CA CYS A 271 -26.34 11.54 9.47
C CYS A 271 -27.37 11.42 10.62
N MET A 272 -27.70 12.50 11.29
CA MET A 272 -28.76 12.49 12.30
C MET A 272 -30.12 12.16 11.67
N PHE A 273 -30.41 12.69 10.48
CA PHE A 273 -31.67 12.42 9.76
C PHE A 273 -31.65 11.10 8.97
N HIS A 274 -30.47 10.57 8.65
CA HIS A 274 -30.27 9.33 7.86
C HIS A 274 -29.34 8.35 8.59
N PRO A 275 -29.70 7.82 9.77
CA PRO A 275 -28.80 7.04 10.62
C PRO A 275 -28.38 5.69 10.02
N ARG A 276 -29.11 5.19 9.00
CA ARG A 276 -28.82 3.92 8.31
C ARG A 276 -27.98 4.07 7.02
N ASP A 277 -27.72 5.31 6.59
CA ASP A 277 -26.94 5.58 5.37
C ASP A 277 -25.43 5.41 5.62
N LEU A 278 -24.91 4.20 5.40
CA LEU A 278 -23.50 3.88 5.61
C LEU A 278 -22.57 4.74 4.76
N LYS A 279 -22.96 5.05 3.52
CA LYS A 279 -22.13 5.88 2.62
C LYS A 279 -21.88 7.26 3.23
N ARG A 280 -22.92 7.89 3.80
CA ARG A 280 -22.78 9.19 4.48
C ARG A 280 -21.92 9.07 5.73
N HIS A 281 -22.12 8.02 6.53
CA HIS A 281 -21.31 7.79 7.73
C HIS A 281 -19.83 7.63 7.40
N PHE A 282 -19.48 6.88 6.37
CA PHE A 282 -18.09 6.67 5.96
C PHE A 282 -17.48 7.94 5.36
N ALA A 283 -18.22 8.68 4.53
CA ALA A 283 -17.79 9.99 4.05
C ALA A 283 -17.55 10.99 5.19
N LEU A 284 -18.41 11.01 6.20
CA LEU A 284 -18.20 11.82 7.40
C LEU A 284 -16.88 11.48 8.11
N GLN A 285 -16.54 10.18 8.22
CA GLN A 285 -15.26 9.77 8.85
C GLN A 285 -14.07 10.26 8.03
N GLN A 286 -14.09 10.16 6.70
CA GLN A 286 -13.03 10.68 5.85
C GLN A 286 -12.82 12.18 6.05
N HIS A 287 -13.90 12.97 6.05
CA HIS A 287 -13.80 14.41 6.29
C HIS A 287 -13.34 14.76 7.72
N LYS A 288 -13.70 13.95 8.73
CA LYS A 288 -13.13 14.07 10.08
C LYS A 288 -11.62 13.80 10.08
N GLY A 289 -11.17 12.80 9.33
CA GLY A 289 -9.74 12.52 9.14
C GLY A 289 -9.01 13.72 8.54
N ASN A 290 -9.57 14.33 7.49
CA ASN A 290 -9.04 15.55 6.88
C ASN A 290 -8.86 16.67 7.91
N VAL A 291 -9.85 16.94 8.74
CA VAL A 291 -9.76 17.98 9.80
C VAL A 291 -8.74 17.57 10.88
N ARG A 292 -8.70 16.27 11.25
CA ARG A 292 -7.77 15.75 12.26
C ARG A 292 -6.33 16.02 11.90
N PHE A 293 -5.94 15.90 10.63
CA PHE A 293 -4.59 16.17 10.18
C PHE A 293 -4.08 17.56 10.61
N PHE A 294 -4.94 18.59 10.51
CA PHE A 294 -4.55 19.94 10.91
C PHE A 294 -4.33 20.04 12.43
N GLY A 295 -5.12 19.31 13.22
CA GLY A 295 -4.87 19.18 14.67
C GLY A 295 -3.54 18.49 14.98
N LEU A 296 -3.13 17.53 14.15
CA LEU A 296 -1.80 16.89 14.26
C LEU A 296 -0.67 17.86 13.92
N LEU A 297 -0.84 18.72 12.91
CA LEU A 297 0.13 19.77 12.58
C LEU A 297 0.32 20.82 13.66
N MET A 298 -0.58 20.96 14.63
CA MET A 298 -0.38 21.84 15.79
C MET A 298 0.70 21.34 16.74
N LYS A 299 1.09 20.05 16.66
CA LYS A 299 2.18 19.47 17.44
C LYS A 299 3.52 19.83 16.78
N PRO A 300 4.39 20.64 17.46
CA PRO A 300 5.65 21.13 16.85
C PRO A 300 6.61 19.99 16.49
N GLU A 301 6.64 18.93 17.30
CA GLU A 301 7.49 17.75 17.08
C GLU A 301 7.08 17.04 15.79
N LEU A 302 5.80 16.71 15.65
CA LEU A 302 5.28 16.03 14.45
C LEU A 302 5.47 16.87 13.20
N ARG A 303 5.26 18.19 13.29
CA ARG A 303 5.50 19.09 12.15
C ARG A 303 6.97 19.15 11.74
N ARG A 304 7.91 19.01 12.69
CA ARG A 304 9.34 18.88 12.41
C ARG A 304 9.64 17.56 11.70
N GLU A 305 9.15 16.45 12.24
CA GLU A 305 9.33 15.13 11.66
C GLU A 305 8.76 15.07 10.23
N ILE A 306 7.53 15.55 10.00
CA ILE A 306 6.93 15.62 8.67
C ILE A 306 7.84 16.32 7.65
N ARG A 307 8.51 17.39 8.03
CA ARG A 307 9.43 18.13 7.17
C ARG A 307 10.77 17.42 6.94
N GLN A 308 11.25 16.66 7.94
CA GLN A 308 12.50 15.91 7.84
C GLN A 308 12.37 14.64 7.01
N PHE A 309 11.16 14.06 6.93
CA PHE A 309 10.86 12.92 6.05
C PHE A 309 10.70 13.34 4.57
N ASP A 310 11.15 14.54 4.22
CA ASP A 310 11.16 14.93 2.83
C ASP A 310 12.22 14.12 2.09
N VAL A 311 11.73 13.28 1.21
CA VAL A 311 12.48 12.46 0.26
C VAL A 311 13.39 11.43 0.89
N TYR A 312 13.05 10.20 0.65
CA TYR A 312 13.93 9.06 0.73
C TYR A 312 15.15 9.31 -0.19
N ASN A 313 16.21 9.87 0.37
CA ASN A 313 17.50 9.89 -0.27
C ASN A 313 18.04 8.46 -0.23
N ILE A 314 17.88 7.73 -1.33
CA ILE A 314 18.63 6.53 -1.63
C ILE A 314 20.04 7.03 -1.99
N VAL A 315 20.90 7.17 -0.98
CA VAL A 315 22.35 7.30 -1.15
C VAL A 315 22.97 5.96 -0.85
#